data_d776cfd8d06caea67a8c7907fa7831ef
#
_entry.id   d776cfd8d06caea67a8c7907fa7831ef
#
_cell.length_a   1.000
_cell.length_b   1.000
_cell.length_c   1.000
_cell.angle_alpha   90.00
_cell.angle_beta   90.00
_cell.angle_gamma   90.00
#
_symmetry.space_group_name_H-M   'P 1'
#
loop_
_entity.id
_entity.type
_entity.pdbx_description
1 polymer ?
#
loop_
_entity_poly.entity_id
_entity_poly.type
_entity_poly.pdbx_seq_one_letter_code
_entity_poly.pdbx_strand_id
1 'polypeptide(L)'
;MKRLVMWFIAVLLTFSAGFASAADVLLGPGDVLKISVYGNPDLALETRISEAGDITFPLIGNVALGGLSVSAAEKKIGGLLQSGGFLRKAQVNIIVTMLQSQQVSVLGQVNRPGRFPIEGKRSVMDMLAMAGGVSAEGGDGVSLIRKREGKTTREFIDIVDMVRNADLNRDFDVAGNDVIYVERAPRFYIYGEVQRPGAFRLERAMTVLQALSVGGGLTQRGTERGIRIKRRDAAGQVQVLPAKHDDLVQVDDVLYIQESLF
;
A
#
# COMPACT_ATOMS: atom_id res chain seq x y z
N MET A 1 42.95 -25.74 33.75
CA MET A 1 42.60 -26.08 32.36
C MET A 1 41.22 -26.72 32.21
N LYS A 2 40.81 -27.70 33.01
CA LYS A 2 39.47 -28.33 32.87
C LYS A 2 38.27 -27.40 33.12
N ARG A 3 38.37 -26.38 33.96
CA ARG A 3 37.28 -25.41 34.18
C ARG A 3 37.11 -24.37 33.07
N LEU A 4 38.16 -24.05 32.32
CA LEU A 4 38.12 -23.12 31.21
C LEU A 4 37.45 -23.76 29.97
N VAL A 5 37.68 -25.05 29.76
CA VAL A 5 37.07 -25.83 28.65
C VAL A 5 35.56 -26.00 28.87
N MET A 6 35.12 -26.19 30.14
CA MET A 6 33.68 -26.27 30.45
C MET A 6 32.93 -24.94 30.18
N TRP A 7 33.57 -23.80 30.36
CA TRP A 7 32.97 -22.49 30.06
C TRP A 7 32.85 -22.25 28.55
N PHE A 8 33.83 -22.73 27.76
CA PHE A 8 33.78 -22.63 26.31
C PHE A 8 32.69 -23.52 25.68
N ILE A 9 32.42 -24.69 26.27
CA ILE A 9 31.36 -25.60 25.81
C ILE A 9 29.96 -25.03 26.17
N ALA A 10 29.80 -24.37 27.33
CA ALA A 10 28.55 -23.73 27.73
C ALA A 10 28.17 -22.53 26.86
N VAL A 11 29.15 -21.77 26.34
CA VAL A 11 28.90 -20.62 25.43
C VAL A 11 28.57 -21.10 24.01
N LEU A 12 29.01 -22.28 23.59
CA LEU A 12 28.72 -22.82 22.25
C LEU A 12 27.31 -23.40 22.14
N LEU A 13 26.65 -23.72 23.25
CA LEU A 13 25.29 -24.29 23.28
C LEU A 13 24.17 -23.26 23.29
N THR A 14 24.47 -21.97 23.43
CA THR A 14 23.45 -20.91 23.43
C THR A 14 23.24 -20.24 22.03
N PHE A 15 23.95 -20.70 21.01
CA PHE A 15 23.65 -20.32 19.63
C PHE A 15 22.45 -21.14 19.13
N SER A 16 21.29 -21.00 19.79
CA SER A 16 19.99 -21.43 19.25
C SER A 16 19.77 -20.60 18.00
N ALA A 17 20.11 -21.18 16.85
CA ALA A 17 19.71 -20.65 15.57
C ALA A 17 18.19 -20.50 15.59
N GLY A 18 17.72 -19.27 15.73
CA GLY A 18 16.35 -18.93 15.44
C GLY A 18 16.12 -19.30 13.98
N PHE A 19 15.47 -20.43 13.75
CA PHE A 19 14.94 -20.74 12.44
C PHE A 19 14.00 -19.58 12.07
N ALA A 20 14.46 -18.75 11.17
CA ALA A 20 13.56 -17.83 10.48
C ALA A 20 12.48 -18.70 9.84
N SER A 21 11.29 -18.74 10.45
CA SER A 21 10.12 -19.33 9.83
C SER A 21 9.88 -18.49 8.58
N ALA A 22 10.21 -19.05 7.42
CA ALA A 22 9.74 -18.48 6.17
C ALA A 22 8.22 -18.39 6.32
N ALA A 23 7.66 -17.19 6.19
CA ALA A 23 6.23 -17.00 6.28
C ALA A 23 5.60 -17.83 5.16
N ASP A 24 4.94 -18.94 5.54
CA ASP A 24 4.26 -19.80 4.58
C ASP A 24 3.21 -18.99 3.83
N VAL A 25 3.30 -19.01 2.51
CA VAL A 25 2.28 -18.40 1.64
C VAL A 25 0.96 -19.12 1.88
N LEU A 26 -0.05 -18.38 2.34
CA LEU A 26 -1.40 -18.91 2.55
C LEU A 26 -2.18 -18.85 1.24
N LEU A 27 -2.81 -19.94 0.89
CA LEU A 27 -3.67 -20.06 -0.28
C LEU A 27 -4.96 -19.26 -0.07
N GLY A 28 -5.46 -18.65 -1.14
CA GLY A 28 -6.68 -17.84 -1.07
C GLY A 28 -7.50 -17.83 -2.36
N PRO A 29 -8.68 -17.20 -2.32
CA PRO A 29 -9.56 -17.12 -3.49
C PRO A 29 -8.85 -16.53 -4.72
N GLY A 30 -9.06 -17.15 -5.87
CA GLY A 30 -8.47 -16.72 -7.13
C GLY A 30 -7.12 -17.35 -7.47
N ASP A 31 -6.41 -17.96 -6.49
CA ASP A 31 -5.14 -18.63 -6.74
C ASP A 31 -5.33 -19.83 -7.66
N VAL A 32 -4.37 -20.05 -8.57
CA VAL A 32 -4.37 -21.19 -9.48
C VAL A 32 -3.32 -22.19 -9.02
N LEU A 33 -3.77 -23.43 -8.81
CA LEU A 33 -2.97 -24.52 -8.30
C LEU A 33 -2.82 -25.62 -9.36
N LYS A 34 -1.61 -26.08 -9.55
CA LYS A 34 -1.32 -27.33 -10.27
C LYS A 34 -1.05 -28.42 -9.24
N ILE A 35 -1.95 -29.38 -9.15
CA ILE A 35 -1.92 -30.45 -8.18
C ILE A 35 -1.54 -31.75 -8.91
N SER A 36 -0.62 -32.51 -8.35
CA SER A 36 -0.22 -33.81 -8.86
C SER A 36 -0.13 -34.85 -7.73
N VAL A 37 -0.47 -36.07 -8.02
CA VAL A 37 -0.40 -37.20 -7.08
C VAL A 37 0.58 -38.23 -7.63
N TYR A 38 1.62 -38.51 -6.85
CA TYR A 38 2.67 -39.43 -7.29
C TYR A 38 2.10 -40.81 -7.64
N GLY A 39 2.48 -41.31 -8.82
CA GLY A 39 1.99 -42.62 -9.30
C GLY A 39 0.55 -42.63 -9.81
N ASN A 40 -0.15 -41.47 -9.84
CA ASN A 40 -1.55 -41.37 -10.28
C ASN A 40 -1.73 -40.15 -11.21
N PRO A 41 -1.25 -40.21 -12.46
CA PRO A 41 -1.33 -39.08 -13.39
C PRO A 41 -2.77 -38.67 -13.72
N ASP A 42 -3.74 -39.58 -13.61
CA ASP A 42 -5.16 -39.30 -13.84
C ASP A 42 -5.79 -38.39 -12.79
N LEU A 43 -5.10 -38.19 -11.64
CA LEU A 43 -5.50 -37.24 -10.59
C LEU A 43 -4.77 -35.89 -10.71
N ALA A 44 -3.98 -35.70 -11.76
CA ALA A 44 -3.35 -34.41 -12.01
C ALA A 44 -4.41 -33.39 -12.45
N LEU A 45 -4.42 -32.23 -11.77
CA LEU A 45 -5.43 -31.18 -11.96
C LEU A 45 -4.78 -29.80 -11.91
N GLU A 46 -5.17 -28.94 -12.83
CA GLU A 46 -4.96 -27.49 -12.69
C GLU A 46 -6.31 -26.84 -12.40
N THR A 47 -6.41 -26.16 -11.28
CA THR A 47 -7.67 -25.61 -10.80
C THR A 47 -7.48 -24.29 -10.09
N ARG A 48 -8.55 -23.47 -10.06
CA ARG A 48 -8.58 -22.21 -9.34
C ARG A 48 -9.36 -22.37 -8.03
N ILE A 49 -8.85 -21.76 -6.96
CA ILE A 49 -9.57 -21.66 -5.70
C ILE A 49 -10.77 -20.72 -5.89
N SER A 50 -11.94 -21.19 -5.50
CA SER A 50 -13.21 -20.45 -5.57
C SER A 50 -13.24 -19.27 -4.59
N GLU A 51 -14.20 -18.37 -4.73
CA GLU A 51 -14.42 -17.26 -3.78
C GLU A 51 -14.73 -17.76 -2.35
N ALA A 52 -15.26 -18.99 -2.20
CA ALA A 52 -15.48 -19.63 -0.91
C ALA A 52 -14.20 -20.24 -0.30
N GLY A 53 -13.08 -20.27 -1.05
CA GLY A 53 -11.84 -20.87 -0.61
C GLY A 53 -11.71 -22.36 -0.92
N ASP A 54 -12.59 -22.93 -1.76
CA ASP A 54 -12.66 -24.36 -2.06
C ASP A 54 -12.13 -24.66 -3.46
N ILE A 55 -11.67 -25.90 -3.65
CA ILE A 55 -11.47 -26.50 -4.96
C ILE A 55 -12.34 -27.76 -5.09
N THR A 56 -12.67 -28.14 -6.32
CA THR A 56 -13.22 -29.47 -6.61
C THR A 56 -12.10 -30.39 -7.07
N PHE A 57 -11.87 -31.47 -6.33
CA PHE A 57 -10.81 -32.45 -6.65
C PHE A 57 -11.42 -33.83 -6.99
N PRO A 58 -10.89 -34.56 -7.99
CA PRO A 58 -11.37 -35.86 -8.35
C PRO A 58 -11.46 -36.82 -7.15
N LEU A 59 -12.47 -37.65 -7.12
CA LEU A 59 -12.75 -38.67 -6.12
C LEU A 59 -13.22 -38.15 -4.74
N ILE A 60 -12.71 -37.00 -4.28
CA ILE A 60 -12.98 -36.46 -2.93
C ILE A 60 -13.90 -35.24 -2.92
N GLY A 61 -14.31 -34.74 -4.11
CA GLY A 61 -15.25 -33.61 -4.23
C GLY A 61 -14.67 -32.28 -3.78
N ASN A 62 -15.47 -31.47 -3.08
CA ASN A 62 -15.06 -30.14 -2.64
C ASN A 62 -14.12 -30.20 -1.44
N VAL A 63 -13.00 -29.49 -1.54
CA VAL A 63 -11.96 -29.41 -0.50
C VAL A 63 -11.63 -27.94 -0.21
N ALA A 64 -11.88 -27.51 1.03
CA ALA A 64 -11.53 -26.17 1.48
C ALA A 64 -10.00 -26.05 1.65
N LEU A 65 -9.38 -25.18 0.88
CA LEU A 65 -7.94 -24.90 0.90
C LEU A 65 -7.62 -23.46 1.32
N GLY A 66 -8.60 -22.58 1.29
CA GLY A 66 -8.43 -21.18 1.70
C GLY A 66 -7.89 -21.05 3.12
N GLY A 67 -6.88 -20.20 3.30
CA GLY A 67 -6.20 -20.00 4.58
C GLY A 67 -5.20 -21.08 4.98
N LEU A 68 -4.99 -22.12 4.17
CA LEU A 68 -3.98 -23.15 4.41
C LEU A 68 -2.66 -22.79 3.73
N SER A 69 -1.55 -23.22 4.32
CA SER A 69 -0.27 -23.23 3.60
C SER A 69 -0.26 -24.34 2.54
N VAL A 70 0.61 -24.23 1.54
CA VAL A 70 0.73 -25.25 0.49
C VAL A 70 0.93 -26.63 1.10
N SER A 71 1.84 -26.75 2.09
CA SER A 71 2.13 -28.03 2.74
C SER A 71 0.92 -28.57 3.54
N ALA A 72 0.14 -27.70 4.16
CA ALA A 72 -1.09 -28.11 4.86
C ALA A 72 -2.19 -28.57 3.88
N ALA A 73 -2.29 -27.92 2.71
CA ALA A 73 -3.20 -28.31 1.64
C ALA A 73 -2.83 -29.68 1.04
N GLU A 74 -1.55 -29.93 0.79
CA GLU A 74 -1.02 -31.22 0.34
C GLU A 74 -1.39 -32.35 1.31
N LYS A 75 -1.14 -32.13 2.61
CA LYS A 75 -1.50 -33.09 3.68
C LYS A 75 -3.00 -33.33 3.73
N LYS A 76 -3.81 -32.28 3.59
CA LYS A 76 -5.27 -32.37 3.62
C LYS A 76 -5.81 -33.20 2.47
N ILE A 77 -5.39 -32.91 1.23
CA ILE A 77 -5.82 -33.70 0.05
C ILE A 77 -5.34 -35.15 0.17
N GLY A 78 -4.07 -35.36 0.55
CA GLY A 78 -3.52 -36.70 0.76
C GLY A 78 -4.28 -37.48 1.82
N GLY A 79 -4.62 -36.86 2.94
CA GLY A 79 -5.42 -37.46 4.00
C GLY A 79 -6.81 -37.85 3.55
N LEU A 80 -7.50 -37.01 2.77
CA LEU A 80 -8.84 -37.30 2.23
C LEU A 80 -8.81 -38.45 1.22
N LEU A 81 -7.79 -38.51 0.36
CA LEU A 81 -7.61 -39.64 -0.58
C LEU A 81 -7.37 -40.98 0.14
N GLN A 82 -6.66 -40.94 1.27
CA GLN A 82 -6.40 -42.16 2.08
C GLN A 82 -7.61 -42.55 2.90
N SER A 83 -8.26 -41.64 3.60
CA SER A 83 -9.42 -41.91 4.44
C SER A 83 -10.65 -42.30 3.62
N GLY A 84 -10.77 -41.82 2.39
CA GLY A 84 -11.80 -42.24 1.43
C GLY A 84 -11.55 -43.61 0.80
N GLY A 85 -10.41 -44.25 1.11
CA GLY A 85 -10.07 -45.59 0.59
C GLY A 85 -9.61 -45.59 -0.88
N PHE A 86 -9.39 -44.43 -1.50
CA PHE A 86 -9.00 -44.32 -2.90
C PHE A 86 -7.52 -44.67 -3.13
N LEU A 87 -6.65 -44.30 -2.18
CA LEU A 87 -5.21 -44.57 -2.23
C LEU A 87 -4.71 -45.06 -0.87
N ARG A 88 -3.84 -46.08 -0.87
CA ARG A 88 -3.20 -46.58 0.37
C ARG A 88 -2.17 -45.60 0.92
N LYS A 89 -1.46 -44.89 0.04
CA LYS A 89 -0.46 -43.86 0.36
C LYS A 89 -0.51 -42.81 -0.71
N ALA A 90 -1.05 -41.64 -0.37
CA ALA A 90 -1.15 -40.52 -1.27
C ALA A 90 0.04 -39.55 -1.00
N GLN A 91 0.85 -39.30 -2.00
CA GLN A 91 1.86 -38.23 -2.00
C GLN A 91 1.37 -37.15 -2.97
N VAL A 92 0.89 -36.04 -2.42
CA VAL A 92 0.36 -34.92 -3.18
C VAL A 92 1.42 -33.82 -3.25
N ASN A 93 1.59 -33.22 -4.40
CA ASN A 93 2.43 -32.07 -4.62
C ASN A 93 1.59 -30.95 -5.26
N ILE A 94 1.67 -29.75 -4.69
CA ILE A 94 0.94 -28.57 -5.15
C ILE A 94 1.94 -27.49 -5.56
N ILE A 95 1.80 -27.00 -6.79
CA ILE A 95 2.56 -25.86 -7.31
C ILE A 95 1.53 -24.72 -7.51
N VAL A 96 1.77 -23.57 -6.90
CA VAL A 96 0.98 -22.36 -7.16
C VAL A 96 1.49 -21.75 -8.45
N THR A 97 0.67 -21.82 -9.51
CA THR A 97 1.01 -21.28 -10.83
C THR A 97 0.64 -19.81 -10.96
N MET A 98 -0.37 -19.35 -10.21
CA MET A 98 -0.77 -17.96 -10.17
C MET A 98 -1.26 -17.59 -8.77
N LEU A 99 -0.62 -16.60 -8.15
CA LEU A 99 -0.94 -16.12 -6.81
C LEU A 99 -1.73 -14.81 -6.93
N GLN A 100 -3.06 -14.89 -6.92
CA GLN A 100 -3.95 -13.72 -6.98
C GLN A 100 -4.39 -13.20 -5.62
N SER A 101 -4.50 -14.11 -4.64
CA SER A 101 -4.97 -13.77 -3.29
C SER A 101 -3.97 -12.91 -2.52
N GLN A 102 -2.70 -13.00 -2.86
CA GLN A 102 -1.59 -12.31 -2.19
C GLN A 102 -1.08 -11.12 -3.03
N GLN A 103 -1.99 -10.25 -3.47
CA GLN A 103 -1.64 -9.04 -4.20
C GLN A 103 -2.19 -7.81 -3.50
N VAL A 104 -1.40 -6.73 -3.53
CA VAL A 104 -1.80 -5.38 -3.11
C VAL A 104 -1.99 -4.52 -4.35
N SER A 105 -3.06 -3.75 -4.37
CA SER A 105 -3.28 -2.75 -5.41
C SER A 105 -2.68 -1.41 -4.97
N VAL A 106 -1.74 -0.87 -5.75
CA VAL A 106 -1.18 0.48 -5.54
C VAL A 106 -1.71 1.39 -6.63
N LEU A 107 -2.48 2.40 -6.26
CA LEU A 107 -3.25 3.26 -7.15
C LEU A 107 -3.01 4.75 -6.87
N GLY A 108 -3.44 5.59 -7.80
CA GLY A 108 -3.35 7.05 -7.70
C GLY A 108 -2.02 7.59 -8.19
N GLN A 109 -1.45 8.57 -7.48
CA GLN A 109 -0.29 9.33 -7.92
C GLN A 109 1.03 8.64 -7.53
N VAL A 110 1.27 7.47 -8.12
CA VAL A 110 2.53 6.72 -8.06
C VAL A 110 3.14 6.58 -9.45
N ASN A 111 4.43 6.31 -9.55
CA ASN A 111 5.10 6.21 -10.85
C ASN A 111 4.67 4.97 -11.65
N ARG A 112 4.35 3.87 -10.97
CA ARG A 112 3.88 2.62 -11.58
C ARG A 112 2.67 2.08 -10.84
N PRO A 113 1.45 2.56 -11.14
CA PRO A 113 0.25 2.01 -10.55
C PRO A 113 0.00 0.58 -11.05
N GLY A 114 -0.55 -0.28 -10.18
CA GLY A 114 -0.81 -1.67 -10.55
C GLY A 114 -1.07 -2.57 -9.35
N ARG A 115 -1.11 -3.87 -9.63
CA ARG A 115 -1.15 -4.92 -8.61
C ARG A 115 0.23 -5.50 -8.43
N PHE A 116 0.65 -5.63 -7.17
CA PHE A 116 1.96 -6.15 -6.81
C PHE A 116 1.82 -7.38 -5.92
N PRO A 117 2.55 -8.46 -6.19
CA PRO A 117 2.54 -9.64 -5.33
C PRO A 117 3.19 -9.33 -3.99
N ILE A 118 2.67 -9.94 -2.93
CA ILE A 118 3.29 -9.93 -1.60
C ILE A 118 4.05 -11.23 -1.41
N GLU A 119 5.35 -11.12 -1.23
CA GLU A 119 6.20 -12.24 -0.86
C GLU A 119 6.71 -12.00 0.57
N GLY A 120 6.20 -12.78 1.51
CA GLY A 120 6.52 -12.61 2.92
C GLY A 120 5.85 -11.38 3.55
N LYS A 121 6.46 -10.83 4.60
CA LYS A 121 6.01 -9.62 5.28
C LYS A 121 6.45 -8.39 4.48
N ARG A 122 5.51 -7.54 4.13
CA ARG A 122 5.75 -6.28 3.40
C ARG A 122 4.97 -5.16 4.05
N SER A 123 5.54 -3.97 4.02
CA SER A 123 4.94 -2.75 4.53
C SER A 123 4.35 -1.89 3.41
N VAL A 124 3.63 -0.83 3.78
CA VAL A 124 3.15 0.18 2.83
C VAL A 124 4.32 0.84 2.10
N MET A 125 5.44 1.12 2.80
CA MET A 125 6.62 1.71 2.19
C MET A 125 7.29 0.78 1.18
N ASP A 126 7.36 -0.53 1.47
CA ASP A 126 7.86 -1.53 0.52
C ASP A 126 7.05 -1.53 -0.77
N MET A 127 5.71 -1.50 -0.65
CA MET A 127 4.82 -1.51 -1.81
C MET A 127 4.94 -0.22 -2.62
N LEU A 128 5.10 0.94 -1.98
CA LEU A 128 5.37 2.19 -2.66
C LEU A 128 6.72 2.16 -3.40
N ALA A 129 7.76 1.59 -2.78
CA ALA A 129 9.05 1.41 -3.44
C ALA A 129 8.94 0.52 -4.69
N MET A 130 8.17 -0.59 -4.61
CA MET A 130 7.88 -1.45 -5.76
C MET A 130 7.10 -0.73 -6.86
N ALA A 131 6.21 0.21 -6.49
CA ALA A 131 5.48 1.08 -7.41
C ALA A 131 6.33 2.25 -7.96
N GLY A 132 7.64 2.29 -7.62
CA GLY A 132 8.56 3.33 -8.08
C GLY A 132 8.44 4.65 -7.33
N GLY A 133 7.80 4.65 -6.16
CA GLY A 133 7.57 5.82 -5.32
C GLY A 133 6.37 6.66 -5.73
N VAL A 134 6.12 7.69 -4.95
CA VAL A 134 5.09 8.71 -5.21
C VAL A 134 5.51 9.56 -6.42
N SER A 135 4.58 9.84 -7.32
CA SER A 135 4.84 10.68 -8.51
C SER A 135 4.99 12.16 -8.12
N ALA A 136 5.49 12.99 -9.04
CA ALA A 136 5.62 14.43 -8.83
C ALA A 136 4.28 15.14 -8.52
N GLU A 137 3.16 14.57 -9.00
CA GLU A 137 1.82 15.07 -8.74
C GLU A 137 1.19 14.50 -7.45
N GLY A 138 1.89 13.59 -6.76
CA GLY A 138 1.39 12.94 -5.56
C GLY A 138 1.49 13.79 -4.31
N GLY A 139 0.57 13.57 -3.39
CA GLY A 139 0.58 14.20 -2.07
C GLY A 139 1.58 13.56 -1.11
N ASP A 140 1.66 14.13 0.07
CA ASP A 140 2.61 13.75 1.12
C ASP A 140 2.15 12.53 1.92
N GLY A 141 0.94 12.05 1.67
CA GLY A 141 0.37 10.92 2.41
C GLY A 141 -0.33 9.92 1.52
N VAL A 142 -0.54 8.75 2.07
CA VAL A 142 -1.23 7.63 1.43
C VAL A 142 -2.36 7.11 2.29
N SER A 143 -3.38 6.57 1.64
CA SER A 143 -4.48 5.89 2.29
C SER A 143 -4.34 4.38 2.10
N LEU A 144 -4.24 3.65 3.21
CA LEU A 144 -4.33 2.21 3.23
C LEU A 144 -5.79 1.81 3.45
N ILE A 145 -6.38 1.16 2.47
CA ILE A 145 -7.79 0.73 2.48
C ILE A 145 -7.82 -0.79 2.60
N ARG A 146 -8.50 -1.29 3.62
CA ARG A 146 -8.65 -2.71 3.92
C ARG A 146 -10.11 -3.11 3.96
N LYS A 147 -10.42 -4.23 3.35
CA LYS A 147 -11.73 -4.86 3.48
C LYS A 147 -11.58 -6.21 4.17
N ARG A 148 -12.09 -6.33 5.40
CA ARG A 148 -12.07 -7.56 6.20
C ARG A 148 -13.49 -7.82 6.70
N GLU A 149 -13.97 -9.04 6.54
CA GLU A 149 -15.29 -9.48 7.04
C GLU A 149 -16.44 -8.52 6.64
N GLY A 150 -16.39 -8.00 5.42
CA GLY A 150 -17.38 -7.05 4.91
C GLY A 150 -17.24 -5.61 5.41
N LYS A 151 -16.36 -5.34 6.38
CA LYS A 151 -16.05 -3.97 6.88
C LYS A 151 -14.86 -3.39 6.11
N THR A 152 -15.02 -2.15 5.66
CA THR A 152 -13.93 -1.39 5.03
C THR A 152 -13.36 -0.40 6.04
N THR A 153 -12.05 -0.42 6.21
CA THR A 153 -11.29 0.56 7.01
C THR A 153 -10.37 1.35 6.10
N ARG A 154 -10.15 2.61 6.44
CA ARG A 154 -9.18 3.50 5.79
C ARG A 154 -8.26 4.07 6.84
N GLU A 155 -6.98 3.90 6.65
CA GLU A 155 -5.94 4.49 7.49
C GLU A 155 -5.10 5.45 6.65
N PHE A 156 -4.97 6.69 7.12
CA PHE A 156 -4.15 7.69 6.46
C PHE A 156 -2.76 7.71 7.08
N ILE A 157 -1.75 7.62 6.24
CA ILE A 157 -0.33 7.62 6.60
C ILE A 157 0.33 8.83 5.98
N ASP A 158 0.80 9.74 6.81
CA ASP A 158 1.63 10.86 6.38
C ASP A 158 3.08 10.38 6.25
N ILE A 159 3.51 10.12 5.01
CA ILE A 159 4.84 9.56 4.72
C ILE A 159 5.94 10.53 5.10
N VAL A 160 5.74 11.82 4.82
CA VAL A 160 6.75 12.85 5.08
C VAL A 160 6.97 13.02 6.58
N ASP A 161 5.88 13.05 7.35
CA ASP A 161 5.93 13.16 8.81
C ASP A 161 6.55 11.90 9.44
N MET A 162 6.15 10.72 8.97
CA MET A 162 6.68 9.45 9.41
C MET A 162 8.21 9.35 9.22
N VAL A 163 8.70 9.75 8.03
CA VAL A 163 10.13 9.69 7.72
C VAL A 163 10.91 10.76 8.50
N ARG A 164 10.38 11.99 8.61
CA ARG A 164 11.04 13.08 9.35
C ARG A 164 11.22 12.77 10.83
N ASN A 165 10.22 12.14 11.43
CA ASN A 165 10.22 11.80 12.84
C ASN A 165 10.81 10.40 13.13
N ALA A 166 11.23 9.67 12.09
CA ALA A 166 11.69 8.29 12.18
C ALA A 166 10.67 7.35 12.90
N ASP A 167 9.37 7.66 12.79
CA ASP A 167 8.28 6.89 13.43
C ASP A 167 7.78 5.78 12.50
N LEU A 168 8.60 4.76 12.32
CA LEU A 168 8.28 3.60 11.49
C LEU A 168 7.15 2.71 12.05
N ASN A 169 6.66 2.99 13.28
CA ASN A 169 5.49 2.29 13.80
C ASN A 169 4.21 2.57 13.00
N ARG A 170 4.21 3.62 12.20
CA ARG A 170 3.12 3.96 11.26
C ARG A 170 3.29 3.33 9.88
N ASP A 171 4.37 2.60 9.65
CA ASP A 171 4.54 1.82 8.43
C ASP A 171 3.83 0.47 8.58
N PHE A 172 2.55 0.44 8.24
CA PHE A 172 1.69 -0.72 8.43
C PHE A 172 2.05 -1.87 7.50
N ASP A 173 2.05 -3.08 8.05
CA ASP A 173 2.12 -4.29 7.26
C ASP A 173 0.90 -4.38 6.32
N VAL A 174 1.12 -4.79 5.08
CA VAL A 174 0.08 -5.00 4.08
C VAL A 174 -0.28 -6.48 3.98
N ALA A 175 -1.49 -6.75 3.56
CA ALA A 175 -1.99 -8.10 3.32
C ALA A 175 -2.72 -8.19 1.97
N GLY A 176 -2.96 -9.41 1.50
CA GLY A 176 -3.66 -9.64 0.24
C GLY A 176 -4.97 -8.86 0.14
N ASN A 177 -5.23 -8.32 -1.04
CA ASN A 177 -6.39 -7.48 -1.37
C ASN A 177 -6.44 -6.11 -0.66
N ASP A 178 -5.39 -5.68 0.03
CA ASP A 178 -5.29 -4.29 0.48
C ASP A 178 -5.11 -3.35 -0.72
N VAL A 179 -5.58 -2.12 -0.56
CA VAL A 179 -5.44 -1.07 -1.56
C VAL A 179 -4.67 0.09 -0.94
N ILE A 180 -3.57 0.46 -1.56
CA ILE A 180 -2.79 1.65 -1.24
C ILE A 180 -3.17 2.71 -2.27
N TYR A 181 -3.69 3.84 -1.81
CA TYR A 181 -4.10 4.93 -2.68
C TYR A 181 -3.34 6.20 -2.34
N VAL A 182 -2.62 6.74 -3.32
CA VAL A 182 -1.89 8.00 -3.22
C VAL A 182 -2.74 9.10 -3.85
N GLU A 183 -3.16 10.06 -3.01
CA GLU A 183 -3.94 11.20 -3.49
C GLU A 183 -3.07 12.17 -4.27
N ARG A 184 -3.70 13.02 -5.07
CA ARG A 184 -3.01 14.13 -5.70
C ARG A 184 -2.58 15.14 -4.63
N ALA A 185 -1.41 15.76 -4.84
CA ALA A 185 -0.95 16.87 -3.99
C ALA A 185 -2.01 17.98 -3.93
N PRO A 186 -2.23 18.57 -2.74
CA PRO A 186 -3.11 19.72 -2.61
C PRO A 186 -2.61 20.87 -3.48
N ARG A 187 -3.54 21.69 -3.96
CA ARG A 187 -3.23 22.80 -4.87
C ARG A 187 -3.84 24.10 -4.35
N PHE A 188 -3.26 25.21 -4.80
CA PHE A 188 -3.83 26.55 -4.75
C PHE A 188 -3.78 27.17 -6.15
N TYR A 189 -4.48 28.24 -6.32
CA TYR A 189 -4.56 28.98 -7.59
C TYR A 189 -4.11 30.41 -7.37
N ILE A 190 -3.44 31.00 -8.38
CA ILE A 190 -3.06 32.39 -8.36
C ILE A 190 -3.39 33.04 -9.70
N TYR A 191 -3.97 34.24 -9.68
CA TYR A 191 -4.28 35.00 -10.86
C TYR A 191 -4.25 36.51 -10.63
N GLY A 192 -4.39 37.27 -11.70
CA GLY A 192 -4.25 38.72 -11.71
C GLY A 192 -2.85 39.15 -12.13
N GLU A 193 -2.32 40.20 -11.54
CA GLU A 193 -1.03 40.81 -11.90
C GLU A 193 0.18 40.03 -11.30
N VAL A 194 0.31 38.79 -11.73
CA VAL A 194 1.38 37.86 -11.38
C VAL A 194 2.03 37.34 -12.66
N GLN A 195 3.34 37.06 -12.62
CA GLN A 195 4.11 36.63 -13.80
C GLN A 195 3.63 35.31 -14.42
N ARG A 196 3.25 34.37 -13.55
CA ARG A 196 2.78 33.02 -13.95
C ARG A 196 1.46 32.71 -13.24
N PRO A 197 0.32 33.13 -13.80
CA PRO A 197 -0.98 32.73 -13.27
C PRO A 197 -1.21 31.23 -13.52
N GLY A 198 -1.90 30.56 -12.60
CA GLY A 198 -2.21 29.14 -12.76
C GLY A 198 -2.46 28.42 -11.45
N ALA A 199 -2.46 27.09 -11.52
CA ALA A 199 -2.59 26.18 -10.39
C ALA A 199 -1.23 25.63 -9.99
N PHE A 200 -0.89 25.72 -8.72
CA PHE A 200 0.38 25.29 -8.15
C PHE A 200 0.18 24.32 -7.02
N ARG A 201 1.17 23.45 -6.77
CA ARG A 201 1.22 22.59 -5.60
C ARG A 201 1.26 23.45 -4.33
N LEU A 202 0.43 23.11 -3.37
CA LEU A 202 0.45 23.73 -2.04
C LEU A 202 1.45 22.95 -1.16
N GLU A 203 2.53 23.61 -0.79
CA GLU A 203 3.50 23.06 0.16
C GLU A 203 3.00 23.25 1.60
N ARG A 204 3.56 22.49 2.54
CA ARG A 204 3.19 22.56 3.96
C ARG A 204 3.52 23.95 4.53
N ALA A 205 2.55 24.50 5.24
CA ALA A 205 2.68 25.83 5.86
C ALA A 205 3.10 26.95 4.89
N MET A 206 2.72 26.82 3.60
CA MET A 206 3.03 27.82 2.58
C MET A 206 2.34 29.14 2.90
N THR A 207 3.13 30.24 2.91
CA THR A 207 2.61 31.59 3.08
C THR A 207 2.18 32.21 1.76
N VAL A 208 1.40 33.28 1.82
CA VAL A 208 1.01 34.08 0.64
C VAL A 208 2.24 34.60 -0.12
N LEU A 209 3.28 35.04 0.59
CA LEU A 209 4.51 35.52 -0.04
C LEU A 209 5.24 34.39 -0.79
N GLN A 210 5.28 33.18 -0.21
CA GLN A 210 5.87 32.02 -0.88
C GLN A 210 5.04 31.61 -2.11
N ALA A 211 3.72 31.63 -2.00
CA ALA A 211 2.82 31.37 -3.12
C ALA A 211 3.01 32.37 -4.26
N LEU A 212 3.19 33.65 -3.93
CA LEU A 212 3.50 34.70 -4.89
C LEU A 212 4.83 34.42 -5.61
N SER A 213 5.85 34.01 -4.84
CA SER A 213 7.17 33.67 -5.38
C SER A 213 7.12 32.48 -6.35
N VAL A 214 6.34 31.44 -6.04
CA VAL A 214 6.10 30.30 -6.93
C VAL A 214 5.38 30.75 -8.20
N GLY A 215 4.47 31.73 -8.12
CA GLY A 215 3.82 32.40 -9.25
C GLY A 215 4.74 33.31 -10.06
N GLY A 216 6.05 33.39 -9.70
CA GLY A 216 7.04 34.21 -10.41
C GLY A 216 7.10 35.67 -9.96
N GLY A 217 6.40 36.02 -8.91
CA GLY A 217 6.31 37.41 -8.41
C GLY A 217 5.30 38.25 -9.18
N LEU A 218 5.28 39.54 -8.85
CA LEU A 218 4.37 40.50 -9.48
C LEU A 218 4.79 40.85 -10.90
N THR A 219 3.83 41.26 -11.72
CA THR A 219 4.12 42.03 -12.96
C THR A 219 4.51 43.46 -12.63
N GLN A 220 4.94 44.22 -13.64
CA GLN A 220 5.22 45.66 -13.46
C GLN A 220 3.97 46.47 -13.01
N ARG A 221 2.79 45.94 -13.23
CA ARG A 221 1.50 46.53 -12.86
C ARG A 221 0.95 46.01 -11.57
N GLY A 222 1.52 44.92 -11.02
CA GLY A 222 1.06 44.27 -9.81
C GLY A 222 1.41 45.05 -8.54
N THR A 223 0.59 44.86 -7.50
CA THR A 223 0.88 45.41 -6.18
C THR A 223 0.72 44.37 -5.09
N GLU A 224 1.61 44.40 -4.10
CA GLU A 224 1.46 43.57 -2.88
C GLU A 224 0.32 44.09 -1.97
N ARG A 225 -0.11 45.34 -2.19
CA ARG A 225 -1.22 45.91 -1.42
C ARG A 225 -2.54 45.39 -1.93
N GLY A 226 -3.38 44.91 -1.00
CA GLY A 226 -4.73 44.44 -1.35
C GLY A 226 -4.80 43.07 -1.98
N ILE A 227 -3.81 42.20 -1.72
CA ILE A 227 -3.90 40.77 -2.04
C ILE A 227 -5.15 40.22 -1.37
N ARG A 228 -5.91 39.39 -2.11
CA ARG A 228 -7.12 38.76 -1.63
C ARG A 228 -7.06 37.26 -1.82
N ILE A 229 -7.55 36.53 -0.83
CA ILE A 229 -7.78 35.09 -0.92
C ILE A 229 -9.28 34.87 -1.10
N LYS A 230 -9.66 34.15 -2.15
CA LYS A 230 -11.00 33.56 -2.27
C LYS A 230 -10.95 32.15 -1.73
N ARG A 231 -11.60 31.91 -0.62
CA ARG A 231 -11.63 30.64 0.11
C ARG A 231 -13.06 30.13 0.21
N ARG A 232 -13.26 28.84 0.05
CA ARG A 232 -14.55 28.21 0.32
C ARG A 232 -14.67 27.90 1.80
N ASP A 233 -15.78 28.28 2.40
CA ASP A 233 -16.10 27.87 3.77
C ASP A 233 -16.67 26.42 3.82
N ALA A 234 -16.95 25.95 5.03
CA ALA A 234 -17.51 24.60 5.24
C ALA A 234 -18.90 24.39 4.57
N ALA A 235 -19.62 25.49 4.28
CA ALA A 235 -20.90 25.46 3.54
C ALA A 235 -20.72 25.55 2.03
N GLY A 236 -19.45 25.60 1.54
CA GLY A 236 -19.11 25.70 0.11
C GLY A 236 -19.26 27.12 -0.47
N GLN A 237 -19.55 28.14 0.36
CA GLN A 237 -19.65 29.53 -0.09
C GLN A 237 -18.28 30.17 -0.21
N VAL A 238 -18.09 30.98 -1.24
CA VAL A 238 -16.84 31.70 -1.48
C VAL A 238 -16.79 32.95 -0.63
N GLN A 239 -15.81 33.04 0.25
CA GLN A 239 -15.46 34.24 1.00
C GLN A 239 -14.25 34.93 0.39
N VAL A 240 -14.27 36.24 0.36
CA VAL A 240 -13.14 37.06 -0.11
C VAL A 240 -12.49 37.69 1.12
N LEU A 241 -11.29 37.23 1.45
CA LEU A 241 -10.53 37.65 2.62
C LEU A 241 -9.35 38.54 2.18
N PRO A 242 -9.09 39.66 2.86
CA PRO A 242 -7.82 40.34 2.69
C PRO A 242 -6.70 39.44 3.19
N ALA A 243 -5.58 39.41 2.50
CA ALA A 243 -4.44 38.57 2.83
C ALA A 243 -3.17 39.39 3.07
N LYS A 244 -2.40 38.98 4.08
CA LYS A 244 -1.06 39.48 4.38
C LYS A 244 -0.02 38.47 3.88
N HIS A 245 1.23 38.89 3.77
CA HIS A 245 2.33 38.06 3.31
C HIS A 245 2.54 36.76 4.12
N ASP A 246 2.38 36.84 5.43
CA ASP A 246 2.60 35.73 6.36
C ASP A 246 1.36 34.85 6.57
N ASP A 247 0.21 35.22 5.98
CA ASP A 247 -1.00 34.38 6.07
C ASP A 247 -0.80 33.05 5.34
N LEU A 248 -1.30 31.96 5.93
CA LEU A 248 -1.19 30.64 5.35
C LEU A 248 -2.22 30.43 4.24
N VAL A 249 -1.74 29.93 3.13
CA VAL A 249 -2.55 29.46 2.00
C VAL A 249 -3.11 28.09 2.35
N GLN A 250 -4.37 27.85 2.02
CA GLN A 250 -5.07 26.59 2.21
C GLN A 250 -5.37 25.91 0.88
N VAL A 251 -5.79 24.65 0.97
CA VAL A 251 -6.18 23.86 -0.21
C VAL A 251 -7.34 24.56 -0.93
N ASP A 252 -7.23 24.63 -2.26
CA ASP A 252 -8.18 25.25 -3.16
C ASP A 252 -8.37 26.78 -2.97
N ASP A 253 -7.50 27.45 -2.20
CA ASP A 253 -7.46 28.89 -2.17
C ASP A 253 -7.15 29.47 -3.55
N VAL A 254 -7.80 30.60 -3.85
CA VAL A 254 -7.54 31.36 -5.05
C VAL A 254 -7.00 32.73 -4.68
N LEU A 255 -5.70 32.93 -4.85
CA LEU A 255 -5.03 34.21 -4.60
C LEU A 255 -5.29 35.15 -5.78
N TYR A 256 -5.79 36.32 -5.48
CA TYR A 256 -6.00 37.40 -6.45
C TYR A 256 -5.04 38.55 -6.18
N ILE A 257 -4.24 38.84 -7.19
CA ILE A 257 -3.28 39.94 -7.20
C ILE A 257 -3.85 41.07 -8.05
N GLN A 258 -4.12 42.20 -7.40
CA GLN A 258 -4.70 43.34 -8.11
C GLN A 258 -3.64 44.24 -8.76
N GLU A 259 -4.11 44.99 -9.72
CA GLU A 259 -3.31 46.01 -10.41
C GLU A 259 -3.04 47.17 -9.47
N SER A 260 -1.82 47.76 -9.55
CA SER A 260 -1.49 49.03 -8.92
C SER A 260 -2.23 50.16 -9.65
N LEU A 261 -2.88 50.98 -8.90
CA LEU A 261 -3.57 52.15 -9.47
C LEU A 261 -2.65 53.33 -9.80
N PHE A 262 -1.37 53.24 -9.35
CA PHE A 262 -0.38 54.28 -9.55
C PHE A 262 1.03 53.68 -9.59
#